data_f56f2a6b60bc9cfd3efd13a91f49e013
#
_entry.id   f56f2a6b60bc9cfd3efd13a91f49e013
#
_cell.length_a   1.000
_cell.length_b   1.000
_cell.length_c   1.000
_cell.angle_alpha   90.00
_cell.angle_beta   90.00
_cell.angle_gamma   90.00
#
_symmetry.space_group_name_H-M   'P 1'
#
loop_
_entity.id
_entity.type
_entity.pdbx_description
1 polymer ?
#
loop_
_entity_poly.entity_id
_entity_poly.type
_entity_poly.pdbx_seq_one_letter_code
_entity_poly.pdbx_strand_id
1 'polypeptide(L)'
;MLVSEGRADLRKAASSAHLLLSSTFHQIFPVRDHLKTAIRDSAAALGFDVCRFASASDPWSAGERLAHFVEAGRHGEMGWMETTLERRAHPTAMWDGARSAIVLGLNYGPDHDPLPELADRSAGYISVYARGDDYHEVIKGRLKTLAGQIAARTGEDVKVFVDTAPLMEKPLAQRAGLGWQGKHTNLLSRTHGNWLFLGVILSAAELGPDPPEDEHCGTCTACLDVCPTNAFPAPFQLDARRCLSYLTIEFAGPWPVEFRSATGSRIYGCDDCLAVCPWNKFAAASNESRLQAREALVSPRLADLAALDDAAFRTLFSKSPVKRIGRDRFVRNVLYAIGNSGDADLIPSAQRLLDDPDPVVRDAAEWAVQRLSLR
;
A
#
# COMPACT_ATOMS: atom_id res chain seq x y z
N MET A 1 71.45 -31.91 1.93
CA MET A 1 71.08 -31.79 3.34
C MET A 1 70.67 -30.33 3.59
N LEU A 2 69.51 -30.03 4.11
CA LEU A 2 68.85 -28.71 4.31
C LEU A 2 67.76 -28.37 3.28
N VAL A 3 66.57 -28.97 3.42
CA VAL A 3 65.26 -28.40 3.09
C VAL A 3 64.22 -29.24 3.82
N SER A 4 63.87 -28.94 5.06
CA SER A 4 62.70 -29.57 5.76
C SER A 4 62.17 -28.83 6.99
N GLU A 5 62.39 -27.54 7.15
CA GLU A 5 61.86 -26.83 8.35
C GLU A 5 60.86 -25.70 8.08
N GLY A 6 60.45 -25.44 6.82
CA GLY A 6 59.57 -24.30 6.52
C GLY A 6 58.06 -24.61 6.38
N ARG A 7 57.58 -25.85 6.56
CA ARG A 7 56.16 -26.23 6.31
C ARG A 7 55.28 -26.45 7.54
N ALA A 8 55.85 -26.47 8.73
CA ALA A 8 55.07 -26.74 9.97
C ALA A 8 54.40 -25.49 10.56
N ASP A 9 54.93 -24.28 10.36
CA ASP A 9 54.40 -23.05 11.01
C ASP A 9 53.21 -22.43 10.26
N LEU A 10 53.11 -22.61 8.94
CA LEU A 10 51.97 -22.11 8.16
C LEU A 10 50.65 -22.86 8.41
N ARG A 11 50.73 -24.13 8.80
CA ARG A 11 49.53 -24.93 9.12
C ARG A 11 48.96 -24.61 10.51
N LYS A 12 49.76 -24.21 11.47
CA LYS A 12 49.31 -23.80 12.83
C LYS A 12 48.67 -22.43 12.78
N ALA A 13 49.20 -21.49 12.00
CA ALA A 13 48.59 -20.17 11.83
C ALA A 13 47.22 -20.22 11.12
N ALA A 14 47.06 -21.05 10.08
CA ALA A 14 45.79 -21.25 9.41
C ALA A 14 44.73 -21.93 10.29
N SER A 15 45.13 -22.87 11.14
CA SER A 15 44.21 -23.59 12.06
C SER A 15 43.70 -22.67 13.18
N SER A 16 44.58 -21.77 13.70
CA SER A 16 44.15 -20.82 14.74
C SER A 16 43.26 -19.70 14.23
N ALA A 17 43.48 -19.25 12.99
CA ALA A 17 42.58 -18.27 12.32
C ALA A 17 41.21 -18.85 12.00
N HIS A 18 41.15 -20.12 11.58
CA HIS A 18 39.89 -20.83 11.30
C HIS A 18 39.06 -21.10 12.58
N LEU A 19 39.74 -21.38 13.71
CA LEU A 19 39.10 -21.59 15.02
C LEU A 19 38.58 -20.28 15.63
N LEU A 20 39.26 -19.16 15.43
CA LEU A 20 38.83 -17.86 15.90
C LEU A 20 37.65 -17.30 15.07
N LEU A 21 37.64 -17.51 13.74
CA LEU A 21 36.54 -17.13 12.91
C LEU A 21 35.28 -17.98 13.17
N SER A 22 35.43 -19.29 13.43
CA SER A 22 34.30 -20.17 13.73
C SER A 22 33.67 -19.88 15.12
N SER A 23 34.48 -19.53 16.13
CA SER A 23 33.97 -19.20 17.46
C SER A 23 33.24 -17.85 17.52
N THR A 24 33.70 -16.87 16.76
CA THR A 24 33.04 -15.56 16.64
C THR A 24 31.73 -15.64 15.86
N PHE A 25 31.69 -16.45 14.80
CA PHE A 25 30.45 -16.72 14.05
C PHE A 25 29.39 -17.42 14.90
N HIS A 26 29.74 -18.40 15.73
CA HIS A 26 28.81 -19.14 16.61
C HIS A 26 28.21 -18.28 17.75
N GLN A 27 28.88 -17.20 18.15
CA GLN A 27 28.37 -16.31 19.20
C GLN A 27 27.47 -15.19 18.68
N ILE A 28 27.57 -14.82 17.40
CA ILE A 28 26.82 -13.70 16.81
C ILE A 28 25.39 -14.12 16.43
N PHE A 29 25.20 -15.35 15.93
CA PHE A 29 23.90 -15.85 15.50
C PHE A 29 22.84 -15.91 16.62
N PRO A 30 23.10 -16.49 17.80
CA PRO A 30 22.10 -16.54 18.88
C PRO A 30 21.70 -15.15 19.39
N VAL A 31 22.63 -14.20 19.45
CA VAL A 31 22.34 -12.83 19.92
C VAL A 31 21.44 -12.07 18.94
N ARG A 32 21.67 -12.21 17.63
CA ARG A 32 20.82 -11.62 16.58
C ARG A 32 19.41 -12.21 16.59
N ASP A 33 19.26 -13.51 16.75
CA ASP A 33 17.97 -14.17 16.80
C ASP A 33 17.15 -13.78 18.03
N HIS A 34 17.78 -13.62 19.19
CA HIS A 34 17.13 -13.10 20.39
C HIS A 34 16.66 -11.65 20.21
N LEU A 35 17.46 -10.81 19.55
CA LEU A 35 17.09 -9.43 19.29
C LEU A 35 15.90 -9.35 18.29
N LYS A 36 15.93 -10.12 17.21
CA LYS A 36 14.81 -10.20 16.25
C LYS A 36 13.53 -10.69 16.94
N THR A 37 13.62 -11.69 17.81
CA THR A 37 12.48 -12.18 18.59
C THR A 37 11.93 -11.08 19.49
N ALA A 38 12.77 -10.39 20.25
CA ALA A 38 12.35 -9.29 21.12
C ALA A 38 11.70 -8.12 20.34
N ILE A 39 12.17 -7.85 19.11
CA ILE A 39 11.55 -6.85 18.22
C ILE A 39 10.18 -7.33 17.73
N ARG A 40 10.04 -8.61 17.34
CA ARG A 40 8.75 -9.18 16.93
C ARG A 40 7.73 -9.15 18.08
N ASP A 41 8.15 -9.51 19.29
CA ASP A 41 7.27 -9.48 20.47
C ASP A 41 6.82 -8.05 20.77
N SER A 42 7.74 -7.08 20.66
CA SER A 42 7.41 -5.66 20.82
C SER A 42 6.46 -5.15 19.73
N ALA A 43 6.65 -5.58 18.49
CA ALA A 43 5.77 -5.23 17.37
C ALA A 43 4.35 -5.80 17.59
N ALA A 44 4.25 -7.06 18.00
CA ALA A 44 2.98 -7.71 18.33
C ALA A 44 2.28 -7.01 19.51
N ALA A 45 3.01 -6.66 20.57
CA ALA A 45 2.47 -5.90 21.70
C ALA A 45 1.96 -4.50 21.33
N LEU A 46 2.51 -3.90 20.26
CA LEU A 46 2.04 -2.65 19.67
C LEU A 46 0.89 -2.85 18.66
N GLY A 47 0.44 -4.08 18.46
CA GLY A 47 -0.70 -4.43 17.61
C GLY A 47 -0.37 -4.54 16.11
N PHE A 48 0.89 -4.79 15.75
CA PHE A 48 1.22 -5.22 14.39
C PHE A 48 0.98 -6.72 14.24
N ASP A 49 0.39 -7.12 13.11
CA ASP A 49 0.10 -8.55 12.82
C ASP A 49 1.33 -9.28 12.29
N VAL A 50 2.23 -8.58 11.62
CA VAL A 50 3.44 -9.16 11.01
C VAL A 50 4.64 -8.25 11.25
N CYS A 51 5.80 -8.87 11.57
CA CYS A 51 7.10 -8.21 11.66
C CYS A 51 8.16 -9.09 11.01
N ARG A 52 8.80 -8.58 9.95
CA ARG A 52 9.81 -9.27 9.17
C ARG A 52 11.03 -8.38 8.93
N PHE A 53 12.14 -8.98 8.53
CA PHE A 53 13.41 -8.30 8.37
C PHE A 53 13.96 -8.51 6.96
N ALA A 54 14.44 -7.43 6.33
CA ALA A 54 15.18 -7.49 5.07
C ALA A 54 16.53 -6.79 5.22
N SER A 55 17.50 -7.17 4.38
CA SER A 55 18.67 -6.33 4.16
C SER A 55 18.26 -5.04 3.45
N ALA A 56 18.71 -3.90 3.95
CA ALA A 56 18.51 -2.60 3.31
C ALA A 56 19.63 -2.25 2.32
N SER A 57 20.74 -3.00 2.34
CA SER A 57 21.95 -2.72 1.55
C SER A 57 22.16 -3.65 0.35
N ASP A 58 21.49 -4.82 0.31
CA ASP A 58 21.67 -5.77 -0.78
C ASP A 58 21.08 -5.24 -2.10
N PRO A 59 21.71 -5.52 -3.26
CA PRO A 59 21.18 -5.15 -4.57
C PRO A 59 19.74 -5.65 -4.80
N TRP A 60 18.92 -4.88 -5.48
CA TRP A 60 17.58 -5.28 -5.89
C TRP A 60 17.17 -4.65 -7.23
N SER A 61 16.21 -5.27 -7.92
CA SER A 61 15.73 -4.81 -9.23
C SER A 61 14.52 -3.86 -9.17
N ALA A 62 14.04 -3.52 -7.97
CA ALA A 62 12.83 -2.70 -7.84
C ALA A 62 13.03 -1.27 -8.36
N GLY A 63 14.25 -0.69 -8.21
CA GLY A 63 14.59 0.61 -8.76
C GLY A 63 14.50 0.66 -10.28
N GLU A 64 15.02 -0.37 -10.98
CA GLU A 64 14.94 -0.48 -12.44
C GLU A 64 13.48 -0.60 -12.92
N ARG A 65 12.67 -1.41 -12.23
CA ARG A 65 11.24 -1.53 -12.56
C ARG A 65 10.48 -0.21 -12.37
N LEU A 66 10.82 0.55 -11.32
CA LEU A 66 10.25 1.88 -11.12
C LEU A 66 10.67 2.85 -12.23
N ALA A 67 11.94 2.83 -12.64
CA ALA A 67 12.42 3.66 -13.75
C ALA A 67 11.65 3.38 -15.05
N HIS A 68 11.48 2.11 -15.42
CA HIS A 68 10.66 1.73 -16.59
C HIS A 68 9.18 2.14 -16.46
N PHE A 69 8.60 2.06 -15.25
CA PHE A 69 7.22 2.51 -15.01
C PHE A 69 7.07 4.01 -15.25
N VAL A 70 8.02 4.80 -14.78
CA VAL A 70 8.05 6.27 -14.95
C VAL A 70 8.34 6.62 -16.40
N GLU A 71 9.34 6.02 -17.04
CA GLU A 71 9.70 6.23 -18.45
C GLU A 71 8.51 5.95 -19.39
N ALA A 72 7.73 4.92 -19.11
CA ALA A 72 6.51 4.61 -19.85
C ALA A 72 5.34 5.58 -19.57
N GLY A 73 5.50 6.58 -18.71
CA GLY A 73 4.47 7.54 -18.31
C GLY A 73 3.27 6.91 -17.61
N ARG A 74 3.42 5.68 -17.07
CA ARG A 74 2.32 4.93 -16.45
C ARG A 74 1.91 5.45 -15.08
N HIS A 75 2.70 6.35 -14.49
CA HIS A 75 2.42 7.02 -13.21
C HIS A 75 1.38 8.16 -13.36
N GLY A 76 1.05 8.58 -14.59
CA GLY A 76 0.09 9.66 -14.83
C GLY A 76 0.53 10.98 -14.21
N GLU A 77 -0.37 11.66 -13.47
CA GLU A 77 -0.09 12.96 -12.83
C GLU A 77 0.71 12.87 -11.52
N MET A 78 1.13 11.66 -11.10
CA MET A 78 1.94 11.47 -9.90
C MET A 78 3.40 11.88 -10.13
N GLY A 79 3.66 13.14 -10.52
CA GLY A 79 4.98 13.69 -10.82
C GLY A 79 5.98 13.60 -9.66
N TRP A 80 5.48 13.40 -8.42
CA TRP A 80 6.33 13.10 -7.26
C TRP A 80 7.10 11.79 -7.42
N MET A 81 6.66 10.86 -8.27
CA MET A 81 7.43 9.63 -8.57
C MET A 81 8.67 9.94 -9.41
N GLU A 82 8.57 10.87 -10.38
CA GLU A 82 9.70 11.31 -11.18
C GLU A 82 10.71 12.08 -10.33
N THR A 83 10.23 13.07 -9.56
CA THR A 83 11.10 13.94 -8.77
C THR A 83 11.81 13.25 -7.62
N THR A 84 11.32 12.07 -7.21
CA THR A 84 11.93 11.26 -6.14
C THR A 84 12.48 9.91 -6.61
N LEU A 85 12.61 9.71 -7.94
CA LEU A 85 13.00 8.44 -8.55
C LEU A 85 14.32 7.91 -7.96
N GLU A 86 15.36 8.73 -7.91
CA GLU A 86 16.68 8.35 -7.38
C GLU A 86 16.58 7.90 -5.91
N ARG A 87 15.83 8.64 -5.09
CA ARG A 87 15.64 8.31 -3.67
C ARG A 87 14.84 7.01 -3.47
N ARG A 88 13.94 6.69 -4.41
CA ARG A 88 13.14 5.46 -4.40
C ARG A 88 13.90 4.26 -4.92
N ALA A 89 14.95 4.48 -5.69
CA ALA A 89 15.67 3.40 -6.38
C ALA A 89 16.21 2.32 -5.43
N HIS A 90 16.62 2.72 -4.22
CA HIS A 90 17.18 1.81 -3.22
C HIS A 90 16.99 2.34 -1.78
N PRO A 91 16.82 1.49 -0.75
CA PRO A 91 16.73 1.95 0.63
C PRO A 91 17.94 2.79 1.08
N THR A 92 19.16 2.47 0.63
CA THR A 92 20.36 3.26 0.94
C THR A 92 20.41 4.59 0.20
N ALA A 93 19.73 4.75 -0.94
CA ALA A 93 19.54 6.05 -1.58
C ALA A 93 18.59 6.96 -0.78
N MET A 94 17.67 6.36 -0.04
CA MET A 94 16.82 7.07 0.92
C MET A 94 17.57 7.44 2.20
N TRP A 95 18.45 6.56 2.67
CA TRP A 95 19.30 6.76 3.81
C TRP A 95 20.53 5.84 3.73
N ASP A 96 21.72 6.42 3.54
CA ASP A 96 23.01 5.72 3.35
C ASP A 96 23.43 4.88 4.55
N GLY A 97 23.01 5.27 5.77
CA GLY A 97 23.22 4.51 7.00
C GLY A 97 22.37 3.25 7.14
N ALA A 98 21.38 3.01 6.26
CA ALA A 98 20.50 1.85 6.38
C ALA A 98 21.25 0.53 6.15
N ARG A 99 21.12 -0.43 7.09
CA ARG A 99 21.65 -1.79 7.00
C ARG A 99 20.52 -2.82 7.02
N SER A 100 19.50 -2.59 7.84
CA SER A 100 18.32 -3.46 7.91
C SER A 100 17.05 -2.67 7.70
N ALA A 101 16.05 -3.32 7.09
CA ALA A 101 14.67 -2.87 7.03
C ALA A 101 13.80 -3.81 7.88
N ILE A 102 13.14 -3.27 8.89
CA ILE A 102 12.12 -3.97 9.67
C ILE A 102 10.78 -3.60 9.03
N VAL A 103 10.14 -4.59 8.40
CA VAL A 103 8.88 -4.42 7.67
C VAL A 103 7.73 -4.95 8.52
N LEU A 104 6.75 -4.11 8.72
CA LEU A 104 5.60 -4.38 9.57
C LEU A 104 4.33 -4.38 8.73
N GLY A 105 3.42 -5.31 9.05
CA GLY A 105 2.10 -5.41 8.47
C GLY A 105 1.04 -5.17 9.53
N LEU A 106 0.01 -4.38 9.20
CA LEU A 106 -1.18 -4.18 10.01
C LEU A 106 -2.41 -4.57 9.20
N ASN A 107 -3.16 -5.56 9.68
CA ASN A 107 -4.34 -6.06 9.01
C ASN A 107 -5.49 -5.04 9.03
N TYR A 108 -6.07 -4.77 7.84
CA TYR A 108 -7.28 -3.96 7.68
C TYR A 108 -8.43 -4.73 7.00
N GLY A 109 -8.32 -6.04 6.94
CA GLY A 109 -9.29 -6.91 6.26
C GLY A 109 -10.72 -6.66 6.73
N PRO A 110 -11.67 -6.61 5.78
CA PRO A 110 -13.09 -6.54 6.10
C PRO A 110 -13.59 -7.87 6.68
N ASP A 111 -14.73 -7.84 7.33
CA ASP A 111 -15.42 -9.01 7.88
C ASP A 111 -16.29 -9.76 6.85
N HIS A 112 -16.45 -9.17 5.64
CA HIS A 112 -17.22 -9.73 4.53
C HIS A 112 -16.58 -9.37 3.17
N ASP A 113 -17.02 -10.04 2.10
CA ASP A 113 -16.65 -9.67 0.73
C ASP A 113 -17.26 -8.31 0.37
N PRO A 114 -16.47 -7.28 0.03
CA PRO A 114 -17.00 -5.96 -0.30
C PRO A 114 -17.63 -5.85 -1.70
N LEU A 115 -17.37 -6.79 -2.62
CA LEU A 115 -17.84 -6.69 -4.02
C LEU A 115 -19.36 -6.68 -4.18
N PRO A 116 -20.15 -7.43 -3.38
CA PRO A 116 -21.62 -7.37 -3.46
C PRO A 116 -22.21 -5.98 -3.20
N GLU A 117 -21.53 -5.11 -2.45
CA GLU A 117 -21.99 -3.73 -2.20
C GLU A 117 -22.11 -2.92 -3.51
N LEU A 118 -21.33 -3.24 -4.54
CA LEU A 118 -21.38 -2.58 -5.85
C LEU A 118 -22.70 -2.81 -6.61
N ALA A 119 -23.55 -3.73 -6.16
CA ALA A 119 -24.87 -3.97 -6.74
C ALA A 119 -25.86 -2.84 -6.40
N ASP A 120 -25.68 -2.17 -5.25
CA ASP A 120 -26.46 -0.98 -4.90
C ASP A 120 -25.91 0.26 -5.62
N ARG A 121 -26.58 0.62 -6.72
CA ARG A 121 -26.19 1.75 -7.54
C ARG A 121 -26.66 3.11 -7.01
N SER A 122 -27.48 3.14 -5.97
CA SER A 122 -27.92 4.37 -5.30
C SER A 122 -26.96 4.83 -4.20
N ALA A 123 -26.04 3.93 -3.80
CA ALA A 123 -25.00 4.14 -2.81
C ALA A 123 -23.62 4.32 -3.43
N GLY A 124 -22.77 5.12 -2.77
CA GLY A 124 -21.36 5.29 -3.14
C GLY A 124 -20.49 4.22 -2.52
N TYR A 125 -19.61 3.61 -3.33
CA TYR A 125 -18.62 2.66 -2.84
C TYR A 125 -17.32 3.36 -2.46
N ILE A 126 -16.94 3.26 -1.20
CA ILE A 126 -15.64 3.70 -0.67
C ILE A 126 -14.81 2.44 -0.42
N SER A 127 -13.57 2.42 -0.91
CA SER A 127 -12.62 1.31 -0.67
C SER A 127 -12.48 1.00 0.82
N VAL A 128 -12.43 -0.26 1.16
CA VAL A 128 -12.37 -0.79 2.54
C VAL A 128 -11.33 -0.06 3.38
N TYR A 129 -10.15 0.18 2.81
CA TYR A 129 -9.04 0.81 3.54
C TYR A 129 -9.33 2.24 4.03
N ALA A 130 -10.31 2.92 3.44
CA ALA A 130 -10.61 4.32 3.71
C ALA A 130 -11.87 4.54 4.56
N ARG A 131 -12.53 3.47 4.99
CA ARG A 131 -13.77 3.54 5.78
C ARG A 131 -13.53 3.81 7.28
N GLY A 132 -12.32 3.55 7.77
CA GLY A 132 -11.89 3.80 9.16
C GLY A 132 -11.12 5.10 9.33
N ASP A 133 -10.33 5.14 10.40
CA ASP A 133 -9.36 6.21 10.64
C ASP A 133 -8.21 6.15 9.62
N ASP A 134 -7.55 7.30 9.43
CA ASP A 134 -6.37 7.40 8.56
C ASP A 134 -5.24 6.49 9.09
N TYR A 135 -4.97 5.43 8.34
CA TYR A 135 -3.97 4.41 8.70
C TYR A 135 -2.56 4.98 8.88
N HIS A 136 -2.23 6.08 8.21
CA HIS A 136 -0.93 6.73 8.39
C HIS A 136 -0.73 7.16 9.84
N GLU A 137 -1.75 7.72 10.49
CA GLU A 137 -1.67 8.14 11.89
C GLU A 137 -1.70 6.94 12.84
N VAL A 138 -2.46 5.88 12.50
CA VAL A 138 -2.53 4.65 13.28
C VAL A 138 -1.15 3.98 13.33
N ILE A 139 -0.52 3.81 12.17
CA ILE A 139 0.75 3.09 12.02
C ILE A 139 1.93 3.93 12.51
N LYS A 140 1.98 5.22 12.14
CA LYS A 140 3.13 6.10 12.44
C LYS A 140 3.43 6.23 13.94
N GLY A 141 2.37 6.30 14.77
CA GLY A 141 2.55 6.34 16.22
C GLY A 141 3.22 5.07 16.75
N ARG A 142 2.74 3.92 16.32
CA ARG A 142 3.28 2.60 16.68
C ARG A 142 4.71 2.39 16.19
N LEU A 143 4.99 2.79 14.92
CA LEU A 143 6.34 2.74 14.35
C LEU A 143 7.34 3.56 15.16
N LYS A 144 6.98 4.78 15.57
CA LYS A 144 7.85 5.62 16.39
C LYS A 144 8.19 4.98 17.74
N THR A 145 7.18 4.39 18.40
CA THR A 145 7.38 3.68 19.66
C THR A 145 8.32 2.48 19.48
N LEU A 146 8.07 1.64 18.47
CA LEU A 146 8.92 0.49 18.17
C LEU A 146 10.34 0.89 17.79
N ALA A 147 10.48 1.94 16.96
CA ALA A 147 11.77 2.49 16.55
C ALA A 147 12.60 2.95 17.75
N GLY A 148 11.99 3.65 18.72
CA GLY A 148 12.65 4.03 19.96
C GLY A 148 13.14 2.82 20.78
N GLN A 149 12.35 1.75 20.83
CA GLN A 149 12.75 0.50 21.50
C GLN A 149 13.89 -0.21 20.77
N ILE A 150 13.90 -0.19 19.42
CA ILE A 150 14.99 -0.75 18.62
C ILE A 150 16.27 0.04 18.84
N ALA A 151 16.21 1.37 18.73
CA ALA A 151 17.36 2.23 18.98
C ALA A 151 17.97 2.02 20.38
N ALA A 152 17.12 1.92 21.41
CA ALA A 152 17.57 1.67 22.78
C ALA A 152 18.26 0.30 22.96
N ARG A 153 17.81 -0.74 22.22
CA ARG A 153 18.40 -2.08 22.29
C ARG A 153 19.67 -2.23 21.47
N THR A 154 19.77 -1.52 20.35
CA THR A 154 20.89 -1.65 19.40
C THR A 154 21.97 -0.60 19.60
N GLY A 155 21.64 0.54 20.19
CA GLY A 155 22.49 1.73 20.21
C GLY A 155 22.61 2.44 18.85
N GLU A 156 21.84 2.02 17.85
CA GLU A 156 21.95 2.46 16.45
C GLU A 156 20.77 3.33 16.01
N ASP A 157 21.03 4.19 15.03
CA ASP A 157 20.02 5.07 14.47
C ASP A 157 18.91 4.31 13.71
N VAL A 158 17.70 4.89 13.73
CA VAL A 158 16.52 4.36 13.05
C VAL A 158 15.73 5.48 12.36
N LYS A 159 15.03 5.14 11.27
CA LYS A 159 14.08 6.03 10.57
C LYS A 159 12.79 5.28 10.26
N VAL A 160 11.64 5.95 10.45
CA VAL A 160 10.30 5.35 10.26
C VAL A 160 9.63 5.87 8.99
N PHE A 161 8.94 4.97 8.28
CA PHE A 161 8.27 5.24 7.03
C PHE A 161 6.89 4.58 7.00
N VAL A 162 5.91 5.30 6.47
CA VAL A 162 4.58 4.79 6.16
C VAL A 162 4.05 5.59 4.97
N ASP A 163 4.00 4.96 3.80
CA ASP A 163 3.42 5.41 2.53
C ASP A 163 3.87 6.81 2.03
N THR A 164 3.94 7.83 2.89
CA THR A 164 4.19 9.23 2.51
C THR A 164 5.63 9.56 2.15
N ALA A 165 6.57 8.64 2.32
CA ALA A 165 7.98 8.85 2.01
C ALA A 165 8.39 8.14 0.70
N PRO A 166 9.47 8.57 0.04
CA PRO A 166 9.95 7.92 -1.17
C PRO A 166 10.70 6.60 -0.89
N LEU A 167 10.02 5.66 -0.22
CA LEU A 167 10.49 4.30 0.05
C LEU A 167 9.52 3.30 -0.59
N MET A 168 10.04 2.28 -1.27
CA MET A 168 9.21 1.25 -1.88
C MET A 168 8.94 0.12 -0.90
N GLU A 169 7.87 0.23 -0.12
CA GLU A 169 7.53 -0.68 0.98
C GLU A 169 7.14 -2.08 0.50
N LYS A 170 6.38 -2.20 -0.61
CA LYS A 170 5.95 -3.50 -1.15
C LYS A 170 7.13 -4.39 -1.59
N PRO A 171 8.14 -3.91 -2.36
CA PRO A 171 9.34 -4.69 -2.65
C PRO A 171 10.13 -5.08 -1.40
N LEU A 172 10.22 -4.19 -0.39
CA LEU A 172 10.84 -4.53 0.89
C LEU A 172 10.09 -5.63 1.63
N ALA A 173 8.75 -5.57 1.63
CA ALA A 173 7.90 -6.57 2.26
C ALA A 173 8.08 -7.96 1.63
N GLN A 174 8.19 -8.04 0.30
CA GLN A 174 8.48 -9.29 -0.39
C GLN A 174 9.88 -9.80 -0.05
N ARG A 175 10.88 -8.93 -0.05
CA ARG A 175 12.26 -9.27 0.33
C ARG A 175 12.36 -9.75 1.77
N ALA A 176 11.55 -9.20 2.66
CA ALA A 176 11.49 -9.59 4.07
C ALA A 176 10.72 -10.91 4.30
N GLY A 177 10.08 -11.48 3.28
CA GLY A 177 9.26 -12.68 3.41
C GLY A 177 7.92 -12.42 4.12
N LEU A 178 7.42 -11.18 4.09
CA LEU A 178 6.10 -10.86 4.60
C LEU A 178 5.00 -11.33 3.64
N GLY A 179 5.31 -11.37 2.36
CA GLY A 179 4.44 -11.81 1.29
C GLY A 179 5.09 -11.57 -0.06
N TRP A 180 4.32 -11.60 -1.14
CA TRP A 180 4.79 -11.33 -2.50
C TRP A 180 3.94 -10.28 -3.19
N GLN A 181 4.48 -9.59 -4.16
CA GLN A 181 3.70 -8.72 -5.04
C GLN A 181 2.96 -9.59 -6.05
N GLY A 182 1.62 -9.55 -6.00
CA GLY A 182 0.77 -10.32 -6.90
C GLY A 182 0.70 -9.73 -8.32
N LYS A 183 0.01 -10.43 -9.24
CA LYS A 183 -0.21 -9.97 -10.62
C LYS A 183 -0.89 -8.59 -10.69
N HIS A 184 -1.66 -8.22 -9.65
CA HIS A 184 -2.28 -6.88 -9.49
C HIS A 184 -1.34 -5.85 -8.86
N THR A 185 -0.06 -6.13 -8.70
CA THR A 185 1.00 -5.24 -8.15
C THR A 185 0.87 -4.86 -6.67
N ASN A 186 -0.14 -5.36 -5.96
CA ASN A 186 -0.26 -5.21 -4.51
C ASN A 186 0.37 -6.39 -3.78
N LEU A 187 0.66 -6.17 -2.48
CA LEU A 187 1.23 -7.22 -1.65
C LEU A 187 0.16 -8.26 -1.29
N LEU A 188 0.55 -9.52 -1.33
CA LEU A 188 -0.21 -10.68 -0.90
C LEU A 188 0.50 -11.38 0.26
N SER A 189 -0.25 -11.76 1.27
CA SER A 189 0.25 -12.54 2.39
C SER A 189 -0.45 -13.91 2.44
N ARG A 190 0.28 -14.95 2.83
CA ARG A 190 -0.29 -16.29 3.03
C ARG A 190 -1.32 -16.34 4.15
N THR A 191 -1.22 -15.45 5.12
CA THR A 191 -2.05 -15.46 6.34
C THR A 191 -3.07 -14.33 6.41
N HIS A 192 -2.90 -13.26 5.61
CA HIS A 192 -3.74 -12.06 5.66
C HIS A 192 -4.32 -11.66 4.29
N GLY A 193 -4.10 -12.48 3.24
CA GLY A 193 -4.56 -12.15 1.90
C GLY A 193 -3.98 -10.81 1.40
N ASN A 194 -4.84 -9.95 0.85
CA ASN A 194 -4.47 -8.64 0.30
C ASN A 194 -4.56 -7.48 1.32
N TRP A 195 -5.00 -7.73 2.54
CA TRP A 195 -5.52 -6.69 3.43
C TRP A 195 -4.48 -6.25 4.48
N LEU A 196 -3.27 -5.91 4.03
CA LEU A 196 -2.20 -5.41 4.90
C LEU A 196 -1.76 -4.01 4.52
N PHE A 197 -1.85 -3.08 5.47
CA PHE A 197 -1.05 -1.86 5.46
C PHE A 197 0.39 -2.18 5.83
N LEU A 198 1.31 -1.41 5.27
CA LEU A 198 2.73 -1.57 5.51
C LEU A 198 3.30 -0.39 6.30
N GLY A 199 4.30 -0.69 7.10
CA GLY A 199 5.18 0.29 7.71
C GLY A 199 6.60 -0.23 7.73
N VAL A 200 7.59 0.66 7.63
CA VAL A 200 9.00 0.27 7.59
C VAL A 200 9.79 1.08 8.59
N ILE A 201 10.67 0.41 9.30
CA ILE A 201 11.75 1.03 10.09
C ILE A 201 13.06 0.65 9.41
N LEU A 202 13.79 1.63 8.89
CA LEU A 202 15.19 1.43 8.51
C LEU A 202 16.07 1.59 9.75
N SER A 203 17.07 0.73 9.90
CA SER A 203 18.01 0.73 11.00
C SER A 203 19.44 0.63 10.50
N ALA A 204 20.36 1.32 11.19
CA ALA A 204 21.80 1.17 11.00
C ALA A 204 22.33 -0.13 11.60
N ALA A 205 21.58 -0.79 12.50
CA ALA A 205 21.93 -2.10 13.01
C ALA A 205 21.81 -3.20 11.96
N GLU A 206 22.75 -4.14 11.93
CA GLU A 206 22.69 -5.35 11.12
C GLU A 206 21.91 -6.44 11.85
N LEU A 207 20.61 -6.56 11.55
CA LEU A 207 19.71 -7.54 12.18
C LEU A 207 19.67 -8.89 11.44
N GLY A 208 20.18 -8.94 10.20
CA GLY A 208 20.08 -10.11 9.30
C GLY A 208 18.67 -10.26 8.70
N PRO A 209 18.57 -10.62 7.42
CA PRO A 209 17.29 -10.79 6.74
C PRO A 209 16.55 -12.05 7.18
N ASP A 210 15.24 -12.05 7.03
CA ASP A 210 14.43 -13.26 6.96
C ASP A 210 14.45 -13.80 5.51
N PRO A 211 14.11 -15.08 5.27
CA PRO A 211 13.98 -15.59 3.92
C PRO A 211 12.91 -14.80 3.13
N PRO A 212 13.17 -14.46 1.86
CA PRO A 212 12.18 -13.81 1.01
C PRO A 212 10.99 -14.73 0.72
N GLU A 213 9.86 -14.17 0.29
CA GLU A 213 8.71 -14.94 -0.16
C GLU A 213 8.69 -15.01 -1.69
N ASP A 214 8.42 -16.21 -2.20
CA ASP A 214 8.25 -16.46 -3.63
C ASP A 214 6.84 -16.08 -4.10
N GLU A 215 6.67 -15.95 -5.42
CA GLU A 215 5.40 -15.67 -6.06
C GLU A 215 4.50 -16.94 -6.08
N HIS A 216 3.21 -16.79 -5.74
CA HIS A 216 2.26 -17.90 -5.66
C HIS A 216 0.95 -17.65 -6.44
N CYS A 217 0.92 -16.70 -7.37
CA CYS A 217 -0.26 -16.45 -8.21
C CYS A 217 -0.49 -17.57 -9.25
N GLY A 218 0.57 -18.29 -9.66
CA GLY A 218 0.49 -19.39 -10.61
C GLY A 218 -0.22 -18.98 -11.91
N THR A 219 -1.19 -19.78 -12.37
CA THR A 219 -1.97 -19.53 -13.60
C THR A 219 -3.19 -18.61 -13.40
N CYS A 220 -3.53 -18.23 -12.15
CA CYS A 220 -4.71 -17.42 -11.84
C CYS A 220 -4.63 -16.02 -12.50
N THR A 221 -5.74 -15.57 -13.10
CA THR A 221 -5.87 -14.24 -13.74
C THR A 221 -7.04 -13.42 -13.17
N ALA A 222 -7.72 -13.89 -12.13
CA ALA A 222 -8.96 -13.30 -11.62
C ALA A 222 -8.87 -11.77 -11.38
N CYS A 223 -7.75 -11.30 -10.82
CA CYS A 223 -7.54 -9.87 -10.57
C CYS A 223 -7.34 -9.04 -11.86
N LEU A 224 -6.85 -9.65 -12.93
CA LEU A 224 -6.68 -9.00 -14.23
C LEU A 224 -8.04 -8.92 -14.95
N ASP A 225 -8.81 -10.01 -14.88
CA ASP A 225 -10.08 -10.17 -15.58
C ASP A 225 -11.19 -9.29 -14.96
N VAL A 226 -11.19 -9.09 -13.64
CA VAL A 226 -12.20 -8.28 -12.95
C VAL A 226 -12.01 -6.77 -13.13
N CYS A 227 -10.83 -6.31 -13.55
CA CYS A 227 -10.52 -4.88 -13.63
C CYS A 227 -11.41 -4.17 -14.66
N PRO A 228 -12.33 -3.26 -14.24
CA PRO A 228 -13.33 -2.68 -15.13
C PRO A 228 -12.73 -1.74 -16.19
N THR A 229 -11.49 -1.33 -16.04
CA THR A 229 -10.79 -0.41 -16.93
C THR A 229 -9.58 -1.04 -17.63
N ASN A 230 -9.34 -2.34 -17.43
CA ASN A 230 -8.18 -3.04 -17.97
C ASN A 230 -6.86 -2.31 -17.64
N ALA A 231 -6.66 -1.98 -16.36
CA ALA A 231 -5.50 -1.22 -15.90
C ALA A 231 -4.20 -2.03 -15.84
N PHE A 232 -4.26 -3.35 -16.12
CA PHE A 232 -3.11 -4.24 -16.11
C PHE A 232 -2.70 -4.62 -17.54
N PRO A 233 -1.68 -3.96 -18.14
CA PRO A 233 -1.25 -4.29 -19.51
C PRO A 233 -0.62 -5.70 -19.59
N ALA A 234 -0.10 -6.21 -18.49
CA ALA A 234 0.41 -7.57 -18.32
C ALA A 234 0.40 -7.94 -16.82
N PRO A 235 0.52 -9.24 -16.45
CA PRO A 235 0.75 -9.64 -15.07
C PRO A 235 1.92 -8.87 -14.45
N PHE A 236 1.76 -8.43 -13.20
CA PHE A 236 2.76 -7.67 -12.44
C PHE A 236 3.06 -6.26 -12.99
N GLN A 237 2.23 -5.75 -13.90
CA GLN A 237 2.34 -4.40 -14.45
C GLN A 237 1.02 -3.65 -14.29
N LEU A 238 1.11 -2.38 -13.93
CA LEU A 238 -0.04 -1.48 -13.80
C LEU A 238 0.17 -0.26 -14.70
N ASP A 239 -0.88 0.19 -15.37
CA ASP A 239 -0.99 1.54 -15.90
C ASP A 239 -1.91 2.34 -14.97
N ALA A 240 -1.33 3.22 -14.13
CA ALA A 240 -2.10 3.97 -13.16
C ALA A 240 -3.14 4.89 -13.82
N ARG A 241 -2.88 5.39 -15.03
CA ARG A 241 -3.79 6.26 -15.77
C ARG A 241 -5.15 5.62 -16.05
N ARG A 242 -5.21 4.29 -16.03
CA ARG A 242 -6.43 3.47 -16.20
C ARG A 242 -7.01 2.96 -14.88
N CYS A 243 -6.27 3.04 -13.77
CA CYS A 243 -6.67 2.51 -12.48
C CYS A 243 -7.74 3.40 -11.83
N LEU A 244 -8.89 2.83 -11.42
CA LEU A 244 -9.95 3.59 -10.76
C LEU A 244 -9.49 4.17 -9.42
N SER A 245 -8.60 3.50 -8.69
CA SER A 245 -8.02 4.07 -7.47
C SER A 245 -7.24 5.35 -7.77
N TYR A 246 -6.42 5.36 -8.83
CA TYR A 246 -5.74 6.57 -9.28
C TYR A 246 -6.72 7.66 -9.72
N LEU A 247 -7.71 7.33 -10.55
CA LEU A 247 -8.68 8.31 -11.07
C LEU A 247 -9.50 8.97 -9.94
N THR A 248 -9.85 8.21 -8.91
CA THR A 248 -10.63 8.73 -7.78
C THR A 248 -9.79 9.54 -6.79
N ILE A 249 -8.49 9.28 -6.68
CA ILE A 249 -7.63 9.83 -5.60
C ILE A 249 -6.62 10.84 -6.13
N GLU A 250 -5.86 10.48 -7.18
CA GLU A 250 -4.71 11.28 -7.63
C GLU A 250 -5.07 12.22 -8.78
N PHE A 251 -5.85 11.75 -9.74
CA PHE A 251 -6.19 12.50 -10.94
C PHE A 251 -7.08 13.71 -10.63
N ALA A 252 -6.65 14.91 -11.02
CA ALA A 252 -7.33 16.14 -10.66
C ALA A 252 -8.40 16.59 -11.68
N GLY A 253 -8.22 16.27 -12.96
CA GLY A 253 -9.07 16.76 -14.06
C GLY A 253 -10.41 16.03 -14.21
N PRO A 254 -11.21 16.41 -15.23
CA PRO A 254 -12.39 15.64 -15.64
C PRO A 254 -11.93 14.28 -16.18
N TRP A 255 -12.61 13.21 -15.79
CA TRP A 255 -12.18 11.87 -16.20
C TRP A 255 -12.33 11.66 -17.70
N PRO A 256 -11.39 10.93 -18.33
CA PRO A 256 -11.57 10.49 -19.70
C PRO A 256 -12.92 9.77 -19.87
N VAL A 257 -13.65 10.11 -20.92
CA VAL A 257 -15.05 9.63 -21.15
C VAL A 257 -15.12 8.10 -21.14
N GLU A 258 -14.07 7.44 -21.63
CA GLU A 258 -13.98 5.97 -21.69
C GLU A 258 -14.07 5.30 -20.31
N PHE A 259 -13.65 5.97 -19.23
CA PHE A 259 -13.66 5.41 -17.88
C PHE A 259 -14.89 5.77 -17.05
N ARG A 260 -15.64 6.82 -17.43
CA ARG A 260 -16.78 7.32 -16.65
C ARG A 260 -17.84 6.25 -16.40
N SER A 261 -18.15 5.42 -17.40
CA SER A 261 -19.14 4.35 -17.27
C SER A 261 -18.60 3.14 -16.49
N ALA A 262 -17.32 2.83 -16.65
CA ALA A 262 -16.70 1.67 -16.01
C ALA A 262 -16.54 1.84 -14.49
N THR A 263 -16.58 3.08 -13.97
CA THR A 263 -16.50 3.38 -12.55
C THR A 263 -17.63 2.77 -11.72
N GLY A 264 -18.86 2.66 -12.29
CA GLY A 264 -20.02 2.22 -11.53
C GLY A 264 -20.29 3.16 -10.35
N SER A 265 -20.45 2.61 -9.15
CA SER A 265 -20.68 3.36 -7.91
C SER A 265 -19.41 3.72 -7.11
N ARG A 266 -18.21 3.44 -7.64
CA ARG A 266 -16.94 3.67 -6.93
C ARG A 266 -16.61 5.17 -6.87
N ILE A 267 -16.59 5.72 -5.65
CA ILE A 267 -16.38 7.16 -5.41
C ILE A 267 -15.03 7.46 -4.76
N TYR A 268 -14.37 6.45 -4.16
CA TYR A 268 -13.05 6.59 -3.57
C TYR A 268 -12.32 5.25 -3.50
N GLY A 269 -11.20 5.13 -4.21
CA GLY A 269 -10.47 3.86 -4.31
C GLY A 269 -11.20 2.80 -5.14
N CYS A 270 -10.68 1.58 -5.10
CA CYS A 270 -11.23 0.43 -5.81
C CYS A 270 -10.61 -0.85 -5.22
N ASP A 271 -11.45 -1.81 -4.88
CA ASP A 271 -11.00 -3.06 -4.27
C ASP A 271 -11.13 -4.28 -5.18
N ASP A 272 -11.62 -4.12 -6.42
CA ASP A 272 -11.96 -5.23 -7.31
C ASP A 272 -10.84 -6.27 -7.41
N CYS A 273 -9.63 -5.83 -7.76
CA CYS A 273 -8.49 -6.73 -7.91
C CYS A 273 -7.99 -7.34 -6.60
N LEU A 274 -8.24 -6.66 -5.47
CA LEU A 274 -7.89 -7.18 -4.15
C LEU A 274 -8.93 -8.21 -3.68
N ALA A 275 -10.21 -7.86 -3.75
CA ALA A 275 -11.31 -8.63 -3.19
C ALA A 275 -11.51 -9.97 -3.93
N VAL A 276 -11.36 -10.00 -5.27
CA VAL A 276 -11.52 -11.23 -6.06
C VAL A 276 -10.42 -12.27 -5.85
N CYS A 277 -9.33 -11.88 -5.16
CA CYS A 277 -8.16 -12.73 -5.04
C CYS A 277 -8.45 -13.99 -4.19
N PRO A 278 -8.19 -15.22 -4.71
CA PRO A 278 -8.47 -16.44 -3.97
C PRO A 278 -7.63 -16.60 -2.69
N TRP A 279 -6.54 -15.85 -2.54
CA TRP A 279 -5.73 -15.85 -1.31
C TRP A 279 -6.44 -15.19 -0.12
N ASN A 280 -7.51 -14.41 -0.36
CA ASN A 280 -8.33 -13.84 0.71
C ASN A 280 -9.07 -14.89 1.55
N LYS A 281 -9.17 -16.16 1.09
CA LYS A 281 -9.68 -17.27 1.91
C LYS A 281 -8.90 -17.48 3.21
N PHE A 282 -7.68 -16.98 3.30
CA PHE A 282 -6.84 -17.03 4.50
C PHE A 282 -6.86 -15.72 5.29
N ALA A 283 -7.51 -14.67 4.76
CA ALA A 283 -7.62 -13.39 5.45
C ALA A 283 -8.59 -13.51 6.63
N ALA A 284 -8.30 -12.74 7.67
CA ALA A 284 -9.20 -12.56 8.81
C ALA A 284 -9.63 -11.08 8.88
N ALA A 285 -10.78 -10.82 9.49
CA ALA A 285 -11.21 -9.46 9.78
C ALA A 285 -10.19 -8.75 10.68
N SER A 286 -10.05 -7.44 10.49
CA SER A 286 -9.18 -6.61 11.31
C SER A 286 -9.65 -6.55 12.76
N ASN A 287 -8.73 -6.72 13.70
CA ASN A 287 -8.97 -6.50 15.13
C ASN A 287 -8.69 -5.05 15.58
N GLU A 288 -8.20 -4.21 14.67
CA GLU A 288 -7.90 -2.80 14.96
C GLU A 288 -9.16 -1.94 14.89
N SER A 289 -9.69 -1.55 16.04
CA SER A 289 -10.94 -0.80 16.13
C SER A 289 -10.94 0.54 15.36
N ARG A 290 -9.77 1.18 15.23
CA ARG A 290 -9.63 2.43 14.49
C ARG A 290 -9.72 2.24 12.98
N LEU A 291 -9.47 1.03 12.47
CA LEU A 291 -9.56 0.69 11.05
C LEU A 291 -10.92 0.09 10.67
N GLN A 292 -11.76 -0.23 11.65
CA GLN A 292 -13.12 -0.69 11.40
C GLN A 292 -13.93 0.35 10.64
N ALA A 293 -14.79 -0.12 9.74
CA ALA A 293 -15.62 0.77 8.93
C ALA A 293 -16.58 1.59 9.80
N ARG A 294 -16.61 2.90 9.58
CA ARG A 294 -17.62 3.79 10.17
C ARG A 294 -18.93 3.56 9.40
N GLU A 295 -20.03 3.39 10.11
CA GLU A 295 -21.35 3.17 9.52
C GLU A 295 -21.70 4.19 8.41
N ALA A 296 -21.40 5.47 8.64
CA ALA A 296 -21.64 6.55 7.70
C ALA A 296 -20.82 6.43 6.38
N LEU A 297 -19.80 5.54 6.32
CA LEU A 297 -18.95 5.34 5.15
C LEU A 297 -19.17 3.97 4.47
N VAL A 298 -20.12 3.18 4.98
CA VAL A 298 -20.57 1.94 4.37
C VAL A 298 -21.80 2.25 3.52
N SER A 299 -21.69 2.09 2.22
CA SER A 299 -22.77 2.34 1.24
C SER A 299 -23.53 3.67 1.46
N PRO A 300 -22.84 4.84 1.59
CA PRO A 300 -23.48 6.11 1.79
C PRO A 300 -24.31 6.53 0.57
N ARG A 301 -25.46 7.17 0.78
CA ARG A 301 -26.36 7.59 -0.29
C ARG A 301 -25.71 8.65 -1.18
N LEU A 302 -25.74 8.46 -2.49
CA LEU A 302 -25.14 9.39 -3.46
C LEU A 302 -25.76 10.80 -3.37
N ALA A 303 -27.08 10.90 -3.15
CA ALA A 303 -27.76 12.19 -3.02
C ALA A 303 -27.24 13.04 -1.84
N ASP A 304 -26.96 12.38 -0.71
CA ASP A 304 -26.47 13.05 0.50
C ASP A 304 -25.02 13.50 0.30
N LEU A 305 -24.21 12.66 -0.36
CA LEU A 305 -22.83 12.98 -0.67
C LEU A 305 -22.67 14.12 -1.68
N ALA A 306 -23.57 14.20 -2.69
CA ALA A 306 -23.60 15.28 -3.66
C ALA A 306 -23.98 16.64 -3.05
N ALA A 307 -24.65 16.62 -1.89
CA ALA A 307 -25.07 17.84 -1.19
C ALA A 307 -23.99 18.43 -0.24
N LEU A 308 -22.83 17.76 -0.12
CA LEU A 308 -21.78 18.22 0.80
C LEU A 308 -21.12 19.52 0.31
N ASP A 309 -21.13 20.52 1.16
CA ASP A 309 -20.19 21.65 1.09
C ASP A 309 -18.82 21.28 1.71
N ASP A 310 -17.83 22.18 1.64
CA ASP A 310 -16.49 21.91 2.17
C ASP A 310 -16.50 21.65 3.69
N ALA A 311 -17.34 22.35 4.45
CA ALA A 311 -17.42 22.19 5.91
C ALA A 311 -18.03 20.84 6.30
N ALA A 312 -19.12 20.43 5.65
CA ALA A 312 -19.75 19.14 5.85
C ALA A 312 -18.83 17.99 5.40
N PHE A 313 -18.16 18.14 4.24
CA PHE A 313 -17.15 17.19 3.76
C PHE A 313 -16.02 16.99 4.78
N ARG A 314 -15.42 18.06 5.29
CA ARG A 314 -14.35 18.00 6.28
C ARG A 314 -14.80 17.38 7.60
N THR A 315 -16.06 17.56 7.96
CA THR A 315 -16.66 16.96 9.17
C THR A 315 -16.84 15.47 8.99
N LEU A 316 -17.50 15.04 7.90
CA LEU A 316 -17.77 13.63 7.60
C LEU A 316 -16.46 12.82 7.49
N PHE A 317 -15.47 13.36 6.79
CA PHE A 317 -14.19 12.70 6.57
C PHE A 317 -13.09 13.12 7.56
N SER A 318 -13.47 13.65 8.73
CA SER A 318 -12.50 13.92 9.80
C SER A 318 -11.76 12.62 10.17
N LYS A 319 -10.42 12.69 10.25
CA LYS A 319 -9.52 11.54 10.50
C LYS A 319 -9.58 10.41 9.45
N SER A 320 -10.26 10.59 8.32
CA SER A 320 -10.27 9.62 7.22
C SER A 320 -9.27 10.04 6.14
N PRO A 321 -8.63 9.09 5.42
CA PRO A 321 -7.76 9.40 4.28
C PRO A 321 -8.52 10.09 3.13
N VAL A 322 -9.83 9.91 3.03
CA VAL A 322 -10.69 10.57 2.03
C VAL A 322 -10.58 12.10 2.09
N LYS A 323 -10.38 12.67 3.28
CA LYS A 323 -10.24 14.12 3.47
C LYS A 323 -9.14 14.75 2.61
N ARG A 324 -8.13 13.98 2.21
CA ARG A 324 -6.95 14.48 1.47
C ARG A 324 -7.26 14.97 0.07
N ILE A 325 -8.28 14.40 -0.58
CA ILE A 325 -8.60 14.76 -1.98
C ILE A 325 -9.41 16.05 -2.10
N GLY A 326 -9.99 16.56 -0.99
CA GLY A 326 -10.83 17.75 -0.98
C GLY A 326 -12.27 17.48 -1.47
N ARG A 327 -13.16 18.44 -1.20
CA ARG A 327 -14.58 18.35 -1.55
C ARG A 327 -14.80 18.22 -3.05
N ASP A 328 -14.15 19.03 -3.85
CA ASP A 328 -14.45 19.13 -5.29
C ASP A 328 -14.12 17.85 -6.03
N ARG A 329 -12.95 17.26 -5.78
CA ARG A 329 -12.57 15.96 -6.35
C ARG A 329 -13.51 14.85 -5.87
N PHE A 330 -13.90 14.85 -4.60
CA PHE A 330 -14.82 13.87 -4.06
C PHE A 330 -16.21 13.98 -4.70
N VAL A 331 -16.76 15.19 -4.79
CA VAL A 331 -18.09 15.43 -5.39
C VAL A 331 -18.08 15.12 -6.89
N ARG A 332 -17.00 15.43 -7.62
CA ARG A 332 -16.79 14.96 -9.00
C ARG A 332 -16.98 13.43 -9.10
N ASN A 333 -16.35 12.66 -8.21
CA ASN A 333 -16.46 11.20 -8.20
C ASN A 333 -17.90 10.74 -7.91
N VAL A 334 -18.57 11.38 -6.97
CA VAL A 334 -19.98 11.13 -6.63
C VAL A 334 -20.88 11.37 -7.84
N LEU A 335 -20.65 12.43 -8.60
CA LEU A 335 -21.44 12.75 -9.80
C LEU A 335 -21.28 11.69 -10.89
N TYR A 336 -20.08 11.15 -11.10
CA TYR A 336 -19.91 10.01 -12.02
C TYR A 336 -20.68 8.76 -11.55
N ALA A 337 -20.71 8.51 -10.22
CA ALA A 337 -21.52 7.42 -9.68
C ALA A 337 -23.03 7.68 -9.85
N ILE A 338 -23.49 8.91 -9.65
CA ILE A 338 -24.89 9.32 -9.93
C ILE A 338 -25.25 9.03 -11.40
N GLY A 339 -24.43 9.46 -12.35
CA GLY A 339 -24.67 9.20 -13.76
C GLY A 339 -24.71 7.70 -14.12
N ASN A 340 -24.03 6.86 -13.35
CA ASN A 340 -24.02 5.40 -13.50
C ASN A 340 -25.16 4.70 -12.77
N SER A 341 -25.84 5.34 -11.84
CA SER A 341 -26.91 4.74 -11.02
C SER A 341 -28.07 4.19 -11.89
N GLY A 342 -28.40 4.90 -12.95
CA GLY A 342 -29.63 4.64 -13.75
C GLY A 342 -30.89 5.09 -13.02
N ASP A 343 -30.78 5.82 -11.94
CA ASP A 343 -31.87 6.33 -11.10
C ASP A 343 -32.16 7.80 -11.44
N ALA A 344 -33.32 8.05 -12.11
CA ALA A 344 -33.72 9.38 -12.51
C ALA A 344 -34.01 10.31 -11.29
N ASP A 345 -34.32 9.76 -10.13
CA ASP A 345 -34.57 10.53 -8.91
C ASP A 345 -33.31 11.25 -8.41
N LEU A 346 -32.12 10.86 -8.90
CA LEU A 346 -30.84 11.53 -8.62
C LEU A 346 -30.54 12.71 -9.54
N ILE A 347 -31.31 12.93 -10.63
CA ILE A 347 -31.13 14.07 -11.55
C ILE A 347 -31.12 15.42 -10.79
N PRO A 348 -32.07 15.72 -9.89
CA PRO A 348 -32.03 16.99 -9.16
C PRO A 348 -30.76 17.18 -8.31
N SER A 349 -30.16 16.10 -7.83
CA SER A 349 -28.91 16.17 -7.08
C SER A 349 -27.72 16.59 -7.96
N ALA A 350 -27.67 16.10 -9.18
CA ALA A 350 -26.65 16.52 -10.16
C ALA A 350 -26.93 17.92 -10.71
N GLN A 351 -28.20 18.26 -10.98
CA GLN A 351 -28.59 19.57 -11.52
C GLN A 351 -28.17 20.74 -10.62
N ARG A 352 -28.21 20.59 -9.29
CA ARG A 352 -27.76 21.62 -8.34
C ARG A 352 -26.28 21.98 -8.48
N LEU A 353 -25.48 21.12 -9.11
CA LEU A 353 -24.03 21.28 -9.26
C LEU A 353 -23.63 21.72 -10.69
N LEU A 354 -24.59 22.04 -11.56
CA LEU A 354 -24.29 22.60 -12.89
C LEU A 354 -23.62 23.98 -12.84
N ASP A 355 -23.88 24.75 -11.78
CA ASP A 355 -23.31 26.07 -11.54
C ASP A 355 -22.25 26.04 -10.41
N ASP A 356 -21.70 24.86 -10.07
CA ASP A 356 -20.64 24.73 -9.05
C ASP A 356 -19.41 25.58 -9.43
N PRO A 357 -18.76 26.27 -8.49
CA PRO A 357 -17.58 27.07 -8.80
C PRO A 357 -16.41 26.27 -9.42
N ASP A 358 -16.26 25.00 -9.10
CA ASP A 358 -15.23 24.15 -9.67
C ASP A 358 -15.63 23.59 -11.06
N PRO A 359 -14.83 23.83 -12.11
CA PRO A 359 -15.17 23.42 -13.48
C PRO A 359 -15.20 21.91 -13.68
N VAL A 360 -14.47 21.14 -12.86
CA VAL A 360 -14.46 19.67 -12.95
C VAL A 360 -15.71 19.07 -12.34
N VAL A 361 -16.26 19.71 -11.31
CA VAL A 361 -17.55 19.36 -10.72
C VAL A 361 -18.65 19.64 -11.72
N ARG A 362 -18.63 20.81 -12.42
CA ARG A 362 -19.62 21.12 -13.48
C ARG A 362 -19.61 20.09 -14.60
N ASP A 363 -18.43 19.74 -15.15
CA ASP A 363 -18.30 18.71 -16.21
C ASP A 363 -18.92 17.37 -15.78
N ALA A 364 -18.66 16.97 -14.53
CA ALA A 364 -19.22 15.72 -14.01
C ALA A 364 -20.75 15.80 -13.81
N ALA A 365 -21.27 16.97 -13.38
CA ALA A 365 -22.70 17.22 -13.23
C ALA A 365 -23.42 17.18 -14.58
N GLU A 366 -22.90 17.87 -15.59
CA GLU A 366 -23.42 17.86 -16.98
C GLU A 366 -23.48 16.43 -17.53
N TRP A 367 -22.41 15.67 -17.37
CA TRP A 367 -22.36 14.29 -17.81
C TRP A 367 -23.38 13.40 -17.08
N ALA A 368 -23.54 13.56 -15.77
CA ALA A 368 -24.50 12.81 -14.96
C ALA A 368 -25.94 13.09 -15.40
N VAL A 369 -26.32 14.38 -15.54
CA VAL A 369 -27.64 14.81 -15.98
C VAL A 369 -27.93 14.29 -17.39
N GLN A 370 -27.01 14.49 -18.34
CA GLN A 370 -27.17 14.01 -19.70
C GLN A 370 -27.39 12.50 -19.75
N ARG A 371 -26.58 11.74 -19.01
CA ARG A 371 -26.63 10.28 -19.01
C ARG A 371 -27.93 9.71 -18.42
N LEU A 372 -28.45 10.35 -17.38
CA LEU A 372 -29.71 9.92 -16.76
C LEU A 372 -30.95 10.35 -17.59
N SER A 373 -30.88 11.49 -18.30
CA SER A 373 -31.96 11.99 -19.14
C SER A 373 -32.13 11.21 -20.44
N LEU A 374 -31.12 10.45 -20.86
CA LEU A 374 -31.16 9.63 -22.08
C LEU A 374 -31.71 8.21 -21.86
N ARG A 375 -32.07 7.87 -20.64
CA ARG A 375 -32.63 6.56 -20.25
C ARG A 375 -34.14 6.68 -19.94
#